data_2c399d1913c13b1349bcd10c6e1ac10b
#
_entry.id   2c399d1913c13b1349bcd10c6e1ac10b
#
_cell.length_a   1.000
_cell.length_b   1.000
_cell.length_c   1.000
_cell.angle_alpha   90.00
_cell.angle_beta   90.00
_cell.angle_gamma   90.00
#
_symmetry.space_group_name_H-M   'P 1'
#
loop_
_entity.id
_entity.type
_entity.pdbx_description
1 polymer ?
#
loop_
_entity_poly.entity_id
_entity_poly.type
_entity_poly.pdbx_seq_one_letter_code
_entity_poly.pdbx_strand_id
1 'polypeptide(L)'
;MEMNGGFLVTKIKQLGDRIFEKILSEKNIDAFNGAQGRILYVLWQKDGISIRSLSTKCGLAVTSLTTMLERMENQGLISRVQSETDKRKTLLFLTEKAHALKGEYDSVSDEMGSIYYKGFSEEEITQFEECLDRIRKNLEEWQKP
;
A
#
# COMPACT_ATOMS: atom_id res chain seq x y z
N MET A 1 5.98 26.77 18.83
CA MET A 1 4.76 25.93 18.74
C MET A 1 5.14 24.48 18.87
N GLU A 2 4.50 23.78 19.75
CA GLU A 2 4.67 22.33 19.91
C GLU A 2 3.94 21.60 18.80
N MET A 3 4.63 20.66 18.12
CA MET A 3 4.10 19.98 16.95
C MET A 3 4.12 18.47 17.19
N ASN A 4 2.93 17.86 17.13
CA ASN A 4 2.74 16.44 17.42
C ASN A 4 2.39 15.60 16.16
N GLY A 5 2.44 16.20 14.98
CA GLY A 5 1.99 15.55 13.75
C GLY A 5 2.72 14.24 13.45
N GLY A 6 4.04 14.25 13.53
CA GLY A 6 4.83 13.04 13.27
C GLY A 6 4.54 11.90 14.24
N PHE A 7 4.40 12.22 15.53
CA PHE A 7 4.03 11.25 16.55
C PHE A 7 2.64 10.66 16.26
N LEU A 8 1.68 11.51 15.96
CA LEU A 8 0.30 11.08 15.67
C LEU A 8 0.24 10.19 14.43
N VAL A 9 0.96 10.55 13.37
CA VAL A 9 1.02 9.74 12.14
C VAL A 9 1.56 8.35 12.44
N THR A 10 2.64 8.26 13.22
CA THR A 10 3.23 6.97 13.61
C THR A 10 2.23 6.13 14.42
N LYS A 11 1.56 6.75 15.39
CA LYS A 11 0.58 6.06 16.24
C LYS A 11 -0.61 5.58 15.42
N ILE A 12 -1.10 6.44 14.54
CA ILE A 12 -2.23 6.11 13.65
C ILE A 12 -1.87 4.93 12.75
N LYS A 13 -0.66 4.94 12.17
CA LYS A 13 -0.20 3.82 11.35
C LYS A 13 -0.17 2.51 12.11
N GLN A 14 0.39 2.51 13.33
CA GLN A 14 0.44 1.31 14.16
C GLN A 14 -0.95 0.77 14.49
N LEU A 15 -1.87 1.64 14.90
CA LEU A 15 -3.23 1.25 15.21
C LEU A 15 -3.97 0.76 13.97
N GLY A 16 -3.83 1.48 12.86
CA GLY A 16 -4.46 1.13 11.60
C GLY A 16 -4.00 -0.23 11.09
N ASP A 17 -2.71 -0.52 11.16
CA ASP A 17 -2.16 -1.81 10.74
C ASP A 17 -2.74 -2.96 11.57
N ARG A 18 -2.87 -2.80 12.88
CA ARG A 18 -3.47 -3.82 13.76
C ARG A 18 -4.93 -4.07 13.45
N ILE A 19 -5.69 -2.98 13.25
CA ILE A 19 -7.12 -3.07 12.95
C ILE A 19 -7.34 -3.72 11.60
N PHE A 20 -6.53 -3.38 10.62
CA PHE A 20 -6.60 -3.99 9.29
C PHE A 20 -6.43 -5.52 9.37
N GLU A 21 -5.41 -5.99 10.09
CA GLU A 21 -5.19 -7.42 10.27
C GLU A 21 -6.36 -8.09 11.02
N LYS A 22 -6.93 -7.41 12.00
CA LYS A 22 -8.09 -7.91 12.72
C LYS A 22 -9.31 -8.06 11.80
N ILE A 23 -9.56 -7.08 10.95
CA ILE A 23 -10.66 -7.14 9.99
C ILE A 23 -10.47 -8.30 9.00
N LEU A 24 -9.24 -8.46 8.49
CA LEU A 24 -8.92 -9.61 7.62
C LEU A 24 -9.24 -10.93 8.31
N SER A 25 -8.85 -11.07 9.57
CA SER A 25 -9.11 -12.28 10.36
C SER A 25 -10.61 -12.51 10.56
N GLU A 26 -11.36 -11.48 10.91
CA GLU A 26 -12.80 -11.56 11.13
C GLU A 26 -13.56 -11.94 9.85
N LYS A 27 -13.06 -11.52 8.69
CA LYS A 27 -13.65 -11.83 7.38
C LYS A 27 -13.11 -13.14 6.79
N ASN A 28 -12.21 -13.83 7.50
CA ASN A 28 -11.55 -15.05 7.03
C ASN A 28 -10.79 -14.85 5.72
N ILE A 29 -10.17 -13.68 5.55
CA ILE A 29 -9.34 -13.36 4.39
C ILE A 29 -7.89 -13.67 4.74
N ASP A 30 -7.34 -14.73 4.15
CA ASP A 30 -5.96 -15.17 4.36
C ASP A 30 -5.09 -15.06 3.11
N ALA A 31 -5.68 -14.66 1.98
CA ALA A 31 -4.98 -14.55 0.71
C ALA A 31 -3.91 -13.46 0.69
N PHE A 32 -4.02 -12.47 1.55
CA PHE A 32 -3.03 -11.41 1.72
C PHE A 32 -3.08 -10.84 3.13
N ASN A 33 -1.95 -10.33 3.61
CA ASN A 33 -1.86 -9.55 4.85
C ASN A 33 -1.85 -8.04 4.51
N GLY A 34 -1.77 -7.19 5.54
CA GLY A 34 -1.79 -5.75 5.33
C GLY A 34 -0.64 -5.23 4.45
N ALA A 35 0.57 -5.75 4.64
CA ALA A 35 1.72 -5.36 3.85
C ALA A 35 1.59 -5.80 2.39
N GLN A 36 1.13 -7.03 2.15
CA GLN A 36 0.84 -7.53 0.80
C GLN A 36 -0.30 -6.74 0.15
N GLY A 37 -1.32 -6.40 0.92
CA GLY A 37 -2.43 -5.57 0.46
C GLY A 37 -1.98 -4.21 -0.06
N ARG A 38 -0.99 -3.61 0.59
CA ARG A 38 -0.40 -2.34 0.12
C ARG A 38 0.28 -2.50 -1.25
N ILE A 39 1.01 -3.58 -1.45
CA ILE A 39 1.63 -3.90 -2.74
C ILE A 39 0.55 -4.11 -3.80
N LEU A 40 -0.46 -4.91 -3.48
CA LEU A 40 -1.58 -5.17 -4.40
C LEU A 40 -2.30 -3.87 -4.77
N TYR A 41 -2.53 -3.00 -3.80
CA TYR A 41 -3.19 -1.70 -4.03
C TYR A 41 -2.46 -0.88 -5.08
N VAL A 42 -1.14 -0.80 -4.98
CA VAL A 42 -0.33 -0.07 -5.97
C VAL A 42 -0.41 -0.73 -7.34
N LEU A 43 -0.30 -2.07 -7.40
CA LEU A 43 -0.31 -2.80 -8.66
C LEU A 43 -1.69 -2.85 -9.31
N TRP A 44 -2.78 -2.80 -8.55
CA TRP A 44 -4.12 -2.66 -9.13
C TRP A 44 -4.29 -1.33 -9.86
N GLN A 45 -3.61 -0.29 -9.40
CA GLN A 45 -3.65 1.01 -10.08
C GLN A 45 -2.89 0.97 -11.40
N LYS A 46 -1.70 0.36 -11.38
CA LYS A 46 -0.86 0.16 -12.56
C LYS A 46 0.18 -0.90 -12.26
N ASP A 47 0.11 -2.02 -12.95
CA ASP A 47 1.17 -3.03 -12.91
C ASP A 47 2.15 -2.86 -14.08
N GLY A 48 3.02 -3.83 -14.31
CA GLY A 48 4.06 -3.69 -15.32
C GLY A 48 5.14 -2.69 -14.93
N ILE A 49 5.36 -2.50 -13.62
CA ILE A 49 6.35 -1.57 -13.08
C ILE A 49 7.52 -2.34 -12.47
N SER A 50 8.67 -1.64 -12.36
CA SER A 50 9.87 -2.21 -11.75
C SER A 50 9.77 -2.31 -10.23
N ILE A 51 10.62 -3.12 -9.61
CA ILE A 51 10.71 -3.23 -8.14
C ILE A 51 11.05 -1.86 -7.53
N ARG A 52 11.94 -1.12 -8.16
CA ARG A 52 12.32 0.23 -7.67
C ARG A 52 11.13 1.18 -7.68
N SER A 53 10.36 1.17 -8.77
CA SER A 53 9.15 1.99 -8.87
C SER A 53 8.13 1.61 -7.79
N LEU A 54 7.92 0.31 -7.59
CA LEU A 54 7.03 -0.18 -6.53
C LEU A 54 7.51 0.25 -5.15
N SER A 55 8.82 0.14 -4.88
CA SER A 55 9.43 0.58 -3.62
C SER A 55 9.10 2.05 -3.33
N THR A 56 9.28 2.91 -4.32
CA THR A 56 8.97 4.33 -4.19
C THR A 56 7.49 4.56 -3.90
N LYS A 57 6.62 3.86 -4.61
CA LYS A 57 5.15 4.07 -4.50
C LYS A 57 4.57 3.55 -3.20
N CYS A 58 5.05 2.41 -2.70
CA CYS A 58 4.51 1.82 -1.47
C CYS A 58 5.29 2.18 -0.21
N GLY A 59 6.42 2.87 -0.34
CA GLY A 59 7.22 3.29 0.80
C GLY A 59 7.96 2.17 1.52
N LEU A 60 8.21 1.04 0.84
CA LEU A 60 8.93 -0.10 1.38
C LEU A 60 10.33 -0.18 0.76
N ALA A 61 11.33 -0.58 1.55
CA ALA A 61 12.69 -0.78 1.06
C ALA A 61 12.73 -1.93 0.04
N VAL A 62 13.61 -1.80 -0.96
CA VAL A 62 13.76 -2.83 -2.01
C VAL A 62 14.08 -4.19 -1.41
N THR A 63 14.92 -4.26 -0.37
CA THR A 63 15.28 -5.52 0.29
C THR A 63 14.06 -6.22 0.91
N SER A 64 13.21 -5.46 1.61
CA SER A 64 11.97 -5.99 2.18
C SER A 64 11.00 -6.44 1.10
N LEU A 65 10.89 -5.65 0.03
CA LEU A 65 10.04 -5.98 -1.11
C LEU A 65 10.46 -7.27 -1.79
N THR A 66 11.76 -7.47 -1.99
CA THR A 66 12.26 -8.67 -2.69
C THR A 66 11.75 -9.95 -2.02
N THR A 67 11.84 -10.02 -0.69
CA THR A 67 11.36 -11.18 0.08
C THR A 67 9.83 -11.34 -0.03
N MET A 68 9.10 -10.23 0.10
CA MET A 68 7.64 -10.24 -0.01
C MET A 68 7.18 -10.66 -1.39
N LEU A 69 7.84 -10.16 -2.43
CA LEU A 69 7.48 -10.47 -3.83
C LEU A 69 7.74 -11.93 -4.17
N GLU A 70 8.83 -12.52 -3.66
CA GLU A 70 9.07 -13.97 -3.82
C GLU A 70 7.92 -14.78 -3.23
N ARG A 71 7.47 -14.42 -2.04
CA ARG A 71 6.35 -15.08 -1.39
C ARG A 71 5.06 -14.91 -2.19
N MET A 72 4.80 -13.72 -2.67
CA MET A 72 3.60 -13.43 -3.46
C MET A 72 3.63 -14.14 -4.82
N GLU A 73 4.81 -14.28 -5.42
CA GLU A 73 4.98 -15.06 -6.64
C GLU A 73 4.66 -16.54 -6.38
N ASN A 74 5.17 -17.09 -5.29
CA ASN A 74 4.90 -18.48 -4.90
C ASN A 74 3.42 -18.71 -4.58
N GLN A 75 2.73 -17.69 -4.09
CA GLN A 75 1.28 -17.74 -3.83
C GLN A 75 0.44 -17.57 -5.10
N GLY A 76 1.08 -17.29 -6.24
CA GLY A 76 0.38 -17.07 -7.49
C GLY A 76 -0.30 -15.71 -7.61
N LEU A 77 0.17 -14.70 -6.88
CA LEU A 77 -0.42 -13.35 -6.90
C LEU A 77 0.26 -12.42 -7.90
N ILE A 78 1.54 -12.62 -8.13
CA ILE A 78 2.31 -11.82 -9.09
C ILE A 78 3.14 -12.71 -10.02
N SER A 79 3.49 -12.14 -11.17
CA SER A 79 4.50 -12.72 -12.06
C SER A 79 5.56 -11.68 -12.34
N ARG A 80 6.78 -12.15 -12.59
CA ARG A 80 7.93 -11.33 -12.94
C ARG A 80 8.27 -11.55 -14.39
N VAL A 81 8.40 -10.46 -15.12
CA VAL A 81 8.73 -10.50 -16.55
C VAL A 81 9.91 -9.59 -16.78
N GLN A 82 10.95 -10.10 -17.45
CA GLN A 82 12.09 -9.28 -17.82
C GLN A 82 11.65 -8.25 -18.84
N SER A 83 12.10 -7.00 -18.68
CA SER A 83 11.79 -5.92 -19.61
C SER A 83 12.44 -6.19 -20.97
N GLU A 84 11.67 -6.03 -22.05
CA GLU A 84 12.18 -6.15 -23.42
C GLU A 84 13.11 -5.01 -23.80
N THR A 85 12.84 -3.82 -23.24
CA THR A 85 13.60 -2.59 -23.56
C THR A 85 14.86 -2.45 -22.71
N ASP A 86 14.85 -2.98 -21.48
CA ASP A 86 16.01 -2.95 -20.58
C ASP A 86 16.06 -4.26 -19.80
N LYS A 87 16.90 -5.18 -20.25
CA LYS A 87 17.02 -6.52 -19.67
C LYS A 87 17.51 -6.54 -18.23
N ARG A 88 18.01 -5.41 -17.71
CA ARG A 88 18.40 -5.28 -16.30
C ARG A 88 17.21 -5.09 -15.40
N LYS A 89 16.03 -4.76 -15.94
CA LYS A 89 14.81 -4.51 -15.20
C LYS A 89 13.87 -5.69 -15.25
N THR A 90 13.30 -6.02 -14.11
CA THR A 90 12.20 -6.96 -13.97
C THR A 90 10.92 -6.18 -13.74
N LEU A 91 9.88 -6.50 -14.49
CA LEU A 91 8.57 -5.87 -14.37
C LEU A 91 7.62 -6.80 -13.61
N LEU A 92 6.78 -6.21 -12.79
CA LEU A 92 5.86 -6.92 -11.92
C LEU A 92 4.45 -6.80 -12.46
N PHE A 93 3.77 -7.94 -12.62
CA PHE A 93 2.40 -8.01 -13.11
C PHE A 93 1.53 -8.77 -12.13
N LEU A 94 0.27 -8.36 -12.00
CA LEU A 94 -0.72 -9.11 -11.25
C LEU A 94 -1.23 -10.28 -12.07
N THR A 95 -1.51 -11.39 -11.38
CA THR A 95 -2.17 -12.55 -11.97
C THR A 95 -3.70 -12.35 -11.95
N GLU A 96 -4.44 -13.20 -12.65
CA GLU A 96 -5.91 -13.19 -12.57
C GLU A 96 -6.39 -13.44 -11.14
N LYS A 97 -5.70 -14.32 -10.41
CA LYS A 97 -5.99 -14.60 -9.00
C LYS A 97 -5.92 -13.32 -8.16
N ALA A 98 -4.88 -12.52 -8.37
CA ALA A 98 -4.72 -11.24 -7.66
C ALA A 98 -5.79 -10.22 -8.06
N HIS A 99 -6.15 -10.15 -9.33
CA HIS A 99 -7.23 -9.28 -9.78
C HIS A 99 -8.56 -9.64 -9.12
N ALA A 100 -8.82 -10.94 -8.92
CA ALA A 100 -10.04 -11.41 -8.26
C ALA A 100 -10.12 -11.02 -6.78
N LEU A 101 -9.00 -10.71 -6.14
CA LEU A 101 -8.95 -10.31 -4.72
C LEU A 101 -9.32 -8.84 -4.48
N LYS A 102 -9.43 -8.04 -5.53
CA LYS A 102 -9.69 -6.60 -5.39
C LYS A 102 -10.98 -6.31 -4.64
N GLY A 103 -12.04 -7.07 -4.88
CA GLY A 103 -13.32 -6.90 -4.19
C GLY A 103 -13.20 -7.13 -2.68
N GLU A 104 -12.45 -8.15 -2.26
CA GLU A 104 -12.21 -8.41 -0.85
C GLU A 104 -11.39 -7.28 -0.22
N TYR A 105 -10.35 -6.82 -0.91
CA TYR A 105 -9.55 -5.68 -0.44
C TYR A 105 -10.40 -4.42 -0.30
N ASP A 106 -11.22 -4.10 -1.30
CA ASP A 106 -12.08 -2.91 -1.28
C ASP A 106 -13.05 -2.96 -0.09
N SER A 107 -13.60 -4.13 0.21
CA SER A 107 -14.49 -4.32 1.36
C SER A 107 -13.78 -4.01 2.68
N VAL A 108 -12.56 -4.49 2.86
CA VAL A 108 -11.74 -4.20 4.05
C VAL A 108 -11.37 -2.73 4.11
N SER A 109 -10.98 -2.16 2.98
CA SER A 109 -10.61 -0.75 2.87
C SER A 109 -11.79 0.18 3.21
N ASP A 110 -12.99 -0.15 2.75
CA ASP A 110 -14.21 0.62 3.06
C ASP A 110 -14.52 0.58 4.55
N GLU A 111 -14.38 -0.59 5.18
CA GLU A 111 -14.58 -0.72 6.63
C GLU A 111 -13.53 0.08 7.40
N MET A 112 -12.27 0.01 6.98
CA MET A 112 -11.20 0.83 7.55
C MET A 112 -11.51 2.31 7.41
N GLY A 113 -11.97 2.74 6.25
CA GLY A 113 -12.34 4.14 6.01
C GLY A 113 -13.44 4.61 6.94
N SER A 114 -14.43 3.77 7.18
CA SER A 114 -15.53 4.08 8.11
C SER A 114 -15.05 4.25 9.55
N ILE A 115 -14.09 3.43 9.97
CA ILE A 115 -13.49 3.52 11.31
C ILE A 115 -12.60 4.76 11.39
N TYR A 116 -11.75 4.95 10.38
CA TYR A 116 -10.73 6.00 10.33
C TYR A 116 -11.36 7.39 10.35
N TYR A 117 -12.41 7.58 9.56
CA TYR A 117 -13.06 8.88 9.36
C TYR A 117 -14.38 9.02 10.10
N LYS A 118 -14.61 8.22 11.14
CA LYS A 118 -15.83 8.33 11.93
C LYS A 118 -16.00 9.76 12.48
N GLY A 119 -17.14 10.38 12.16
CA GLY A 119 -17.44 11.73 12.62
C GLY A 119 -16.92 12.85 11.73
N PHE A 120 -16.21 12.51 10.65
CA PHE A 120 -15.72 13.49 9.69
C PHE A 120 -16.75 13.73 8.58
N SER A 121 -16.86 14.99 8.14
CA SER A 121 -17.56 15.31 6.90
C SER A 121 -16.67 15.02 5.69
N GLU A 122 -17.27 14.91 4.51
CA GLU A 122 -16.50 14.74 3.26
C GLU A 122 -15.51 15.88 3.04
N GLU A 123 -15.91 17.11 3.37
CA GLU A 123 -15.03 18.28 3.27
C GLU A 123 -13.82 18.15 4.18
N GLU A 124 -14.03 17.72 5.43
CA GLU A 124 -12.94 17.51 6.39
C GLU A 124 -11.99 16.41 5.92
N ILE A 125 -12.51 15.32 5.35
CA ILE A 125 -11.69 14.24 4.79
C ILE A 125 -10.81 14.79 3.67
N THR A 126 -11.41 15.53 2.74
CA THR A 126 -10.68 16.12 1.60
C THR A 126 -9.56 17.03 2.09
N GLN A 127 -9.85 17.93 3.03
CA GLN A 127 -8.86 18.86 3.59
C GLN A 127 -7.73 18.12 4.30
N PHE A 128 -8.08 17.11 5.07
CA PHE A 128 -7.08 16.30 5.77
C PHE A 128 -6.15 15.56 4.80
N GLU A 129 -6.70 14.94 3.77
CA GLU A 129 -5.91 14.20 2.79
C GLU A 129 -5.03 15.13 1.97
N GLU A 130 -5.49 16.32 1.66
CA GLU A 130 -4.67 17.37 1.04
C GLU A 130 -3.49 17.77 1.93
N CYS A 131 -3.73 17.91 3.23
CA CYS A 131 -2.66 18.22 4.19
C CYS A 131 -1.64 17.09 4.28
N LEU A 132 -2.09 15.84 4.30
CA LEU A 132 -1.20 14.68 4.29
C LEU A 132 -0.34 14.65 3.01
N ASP A 133 -0.94 14.94 1.88
CA ASP A 133 -0.23 14.97 0.60
C ASP A 133 0.82 16.07 0.56
N ARG A 134 0.53 17.24 1.15
CA ARG A 134 1.52 18.33 1.28
C ARG A 134 2.71 17.90 2.13
N ILE A 135 2.46 17.19 3.25
CA ILE A 135 3.54 16.66 4.09
C ILE A 135 4.39 15.67 3.29
N ARG A 136 3.75 14.75 2.57
CA ARG A 136 4.45 13.79 1.71
C ARG A 136 5.35 14.49 0.72
N LYS A 137 4.85 15.50 0.03
CA LYS A 137 5.62 16.26 -0.96
C LYS A 137 6.81 16.97 -0.33
N ASN A 138 6.63 17.56 0.86
CA ASN A 138 7.73 18.22 1.57
C ASN A 138 8.84 17.22 1.89
N LEU A 139 8.50 16.04 2.34
CA LEU A 139 9.49 15.02 2.68
C LEU A 139 10.21 14.49 1.46
N GLU A 140 9.48 14.25 0.37
CA GLU A 140 10.08 13.81 -0.90
C GLU A 140 11.04 14.86 -1.46
N GLU A 141 10.65 16.13 -1.39
CA GLU A 141 11.50 17.25 -1.85
C GLU A 141 12.80 17.33 -1.06
N TRP A 142 12.72 17.21 0.26
CA TRP A 142 13.91 17.23 1.11
C TRP A 142 14.85 16.07 0.84
N GLN A 143 14.29 14.90 0.50
CA GLN A 143 15.06 13.68 0.25
C GLN A 143 15.84 13.72 -1.07
N LYS A 144 15.47 14.57 -2.01
CA LYS A 144 16.20 14.69 -3.28
C LYS A 144 17.62 15.17 -3.07
N PRO A 145 18.61 14.54 -3.74
CA PRO A 145 20.00 14.97 -3.68
C PRO A 145 20.22 16.33 -4.33
#